data_3ec0b61f6580550237575523804b9d4d
#
_entry.id   3ec0b61f6580550237575523804b9d4d
#
_cell.length_a   1.000
_cell.length_b   1.000
_cell.length_c   1.000
_cell.angle_alpha   90.00
_cell.angle_beta   90.00
_cell.angle_gamma   90.00
#
_symmetry.space_group_name_H-M   'P 1'
#
loop_
_entity.id
_entity.type
_entity.pdbx_description
1 polymer ?
#
loop_
_entity_poly.entity_id
_entity_poly.type
_entity_poly.pdbx_seq_one_letter_code
_entity_poly.pdbx_strand_id
1 'polypeptide(L)'
;MIAFCIAIGAGGLSAQPMWQKHMGEEPRSELSLSGPYAKEELSAIKADLGDQEFGDLSIARLSPYWARLNLALSKDQYLEETSKMSFIIPGAGQFKNGDTSKGVGFLSLHLAVVTGTLTSFYFLLPSDLRFDRLDYFNASFKDINDTWEAHSLNDYLPSIGAMLAGTLIDLGVRFWASQEAYSGARAAVESGKAELKPVLGPGYLGFGLSF
;
A
#
# COMPACT_ATOMS: atom_id res chain seq x y z
N MET A 1 -12.50 27.84 -15.95
CA MET A 1 -13.45 26.75 -15.64
C MET A 1 -12.65 25.46 -15.54
N ILE A 2 -12.04 25.21 -14.39
CA ILE A 2 -11.35 23.94 -14.08
C ILE A 2 -12.33 23.23 -13.17
N ALA A 3 -13.24 22.43 -13.77
CA ALA A 3 -14.06 21.50 -13.04
C ALA A 3 -13.12 20.40 -12.49
N PHE A 4 -12.82 20.47 -11.21
CA PHE A 4 -12.30 19.32 -10.48
C PHE A 4 -13.48 18.35 -10.33
N CYS A 5 -13.78 17.64 -11.44
CA CYS A 5 -14.69 16.52 -11.41
C CYS A 5 -14.01 15.44 -10.56
N ILE A 6 -14.41 15.37 -9.28
CA ILE A 6 -14.46 14.08 -8.61
C ILE A 6 -15.51 13.29 -9.37
N ALA A 7 -15.10 12.59 -10.41
CA ALA A 7 -15.89 11.57 -11.06
C ALA A 7 -16.08 10.43 -10.06
N ILE A 8 -17.06 10.59 -9.15
CA ILE A 8 -17.74 9.44 -8.58
C ILE A 8 -18.51 8.85 -9.76
N GLY A 9 -17.86 7.91 -10.44
CA GLY A 9 -18.48 7.16 -11.51
C GLY A 9 -19.72 6.46 -11.00
N ALA A 10 -20.88 7.02 -11.30
CA ALA A 10 -22.13 6.31 -11.31
C ALA A 10 -22.13 5.32 -12.48
N GLY A 11 -21.24 4.35 -12.42
CA GLY A 11 -21.31 3.13 -13.20
C GLY A 11 -22.36 2.24 -12.55
N GLY A 12 -23.40 1.90 -13.28
CA GLY A 12 -24.47 1.01 -12.84
C GLY A 12 -23.90 -0.25 -12.22
N LEU A 13 -24.01 -0.35 -10.91
CA LEU A 13 -23.74 -1.53 -10.14
C LEU A 13 -24.82 -2.57 -10.46
N SER A 14 -24.59 -3.40 -11.48
CA SER A 14 -25.13 -4.75 -11.43
C SER A 14 -24.46 -5.42 -10.23
N ALA A 15 -25.20 -5.55 -9.15
CA ALA A 15 -24.74 -6.20 -7.94
C ALA A 15 -24.53 -7.69 -8.22
N GLN A 16 -23.39 -8.01 -8.83
CA GLN A 16 -22.88 -9.38 -8.78
C GLN A 16 -22.23 -9.54 -7.39
N PRO A 17 -22.61 -10.56 -6.63
CA PRO A 17 -22.06 -10.75 -5.30
C PRO A 17 -20.53 -10.93 -5.39
N MET A 18 -19.83 -10.20 -4.51
CA MET A 18 -18.37 -10.07 -4.48
C MET A 18 -17.59 -11.41 -4.47
N TRP A 19 -18.25 -12.51 -4.10
CA TRP A 19 -17.67 -13.86 -4.07
C TRP A 19 -17.61 -14.52 -5.47
N GLN A 20 -18.42 -14.11 -6.44
CA GLN A 20 -18.35 -14.63 -7.81
C GLN A 20 -17.17 -14.08 -8.61
N LYS A 21 -16.59 -12.97 -8.21
CA LYS A 21 -15.46 -12.34 -8.88
C LYS A 21 -14.13 -13.08 -8.65
N HIS A 22 -14.07 -13.92 -7.60
CA HIS A 22 -12.86 -14.68 -7.26
C HIS A 22 -12.83 -16.12 -7.84
N MET A 23 -13.91 -16.60 -8.46
CA MET A 23 -13.93 -17.94 -9.05
C MET A 23 -13.45 -18.00 -10.51
N GLY A 24 -13.11 -16.87 -11.09
CA GLY A 24 -12.57 -16.75 -12.44
C GLY A 24 -11.17 -16.13 -12.49
N GLU A 25 -10.47 -16.04 -11.36
CA GLU A 25 -9.07 -15.66 -11.40
C GLU A 25 -8.29 -16.75 -12.12
N GLU A 26 -7.73 -16.37 -13.26
CA GLU A 26 -6.67 -17.09 -13.95
C GLU A 26 -5.65 -17.59 -12.92
N PRO A 27 -5.04 -18.79 -13.14
CA PRO A 27 -4.02 -19.31 -12.24
C PRO A 27 -3.02 -18.20 -12.00
N ARG A 28 -2.82 -17.85 -10.72
CA ARG A 28 -1.97 -16.73 -10.27
C ARG A 28 -0.75 -16.64 -11.17
N SER A 29 -0.84 -15.72 -12.11
CA SER A 29 0.18 -15.47 -13.09
C SER A 29 1.49 -15.23 -12.34
N GLU A 30 2.45 -16.08 -12.65
CA GLU A 30 3.84 -15.96 -12.29
C GLU A 30 4.06 -15.76 -10.80
N LEU A 31 4.30 -16.87 -10.11
CA LEU A 31 4.98 -16.86 -8.82
C LEU A 31 6.20 -15.95 -9.00
N SER A 32 6.11 -14.70 -8.54
CA SER A 32 7.18 -13.75 -8.75
C SER A 32 8.39 -14.20 -7.93
N LEU A 33 9.22 -15.00 -8.55
CA LEU A 33 10.51 -15.45 -8.01
C LEU A 33 11.51 -14.29 -7.92
N SER A 34 10.98 -13.05 -7.83
CA SER A 34 11.76 -11.82 -7.85
C SER A 34 12.30 -11.42 -6.48
N GLY A 35 11.74 -11.96 -5.41
CA GLY A 35 12.12 -11.64 -4.05
C GLY A 35 13.54 -12.12 -3.67
N PRO A 36 14.17 -11.49 -2.65
CA PRO A 36 15.54 -11.83 -2.26
C PRO A 36 15.68 -13.26 -1.74
N TYR A 37 14.73 -13.72 -0.90
CA TYR A 37 14.79 -15.08 -0.34
C TYR A 37 14.51 -16.16 -1.38
N ALA A 38 13.55 -15.93 -2.30
CA ALA A 38 13.27 -16.87 -3.38
C ALA A 38 14.45 -16.99 -4.35
N LYS A 39 15.14 -15.89 -4.67
CA LYS A 39 16.35 -15.92 -5.52
C LYS A 39 17.49 -16.67 -4.87
N GLU A 40 17.74 -16.42 -3.60
CA GLU A 40 18.79 -17.12 -2.82
C GLU A 40 18.49 -18.61 -2.77
N GLU A 41 17.26 -18.99 -2.44
CA GLU A 41 16.85 -20.39 -2.36
C GLU A 41 16.91 -21.10 -3.71
N LEU A 42 16.49 -20.44 -4.79
CA LEU A 42 16.63 -20.99 -6.14
C LEU A 42 18.08 -21.24 -6.52
N SER A 43 18.98 -20.32 -6.17
CA SER A 43 20.42 -20.50 -6.43
C SER A 43 20.99 -21.67 -5.65
N ALA A 44 20.58 -21.86 -4.40
CA ALA A 44 20.97 -23.00 -3.58
C ALA A 44 20.43 -24.32 -4.14
N ILE A 45 19.15 -24.36 -4.54
CA ILE A 45 18.53 -25.54 -5.16
C ILE A 45 19.26 -25.89 -6.46
N LYS A 46 19.59 -24.92 -7.29
CA LYS A 46 20.34 -25.12 -8.52
C LYS A 46 21.74 -25.69 -8.26
N ALA A 47 22.42 -25.21 -7.22
CA ALA A 47 23.71 -25.74 -6.81
C ALA A 47 23.63 -27.20 -6.31
N ASP A 48 22.57 -27.51 -5.52
CA ASP A 48 22.34 -28.87 -5.00
C ASP A 48 21.98 -29.88 -6.10
N LEU A 49 21.27 -29.46 -7.13
CA LEU A 49 20.84 -30.33 -8.24
C LEU A 49 21.93 -30.49 -9.30
N GLY A 50 22.85 -29.54 -9.42
CA GLY A 50 23.90 -29.54 -10.45
C GLY A 50 23.30 -29.53 -11.86
N ASP A 51 23.89 -30.37 -12.75
CA ASP A 51 23.47 -30.50 -14.16
C ASP A 51 22.36 -31.54 -14.37
N GLN A 52 21.68 -32.01 -13.30
CA GLN A 52 20.59 -32.99 -13.43
C GLN A 52 19.37 -32.35 -14.09
N GLU A 53 18.82 -33.02 -15.10
CA GLU A 53 17.57 -32.58 -15.72
C GLU A 53 16.37 -32.82 -14.78
N PHE A 54 15.46 -31.86 -14.72
CA PHE A 54 14.25 -31.93 -13.88
C PHE A 54 13.41 -33.20 -14.18
N GLY A 55 13.47 -33.71 -15.41
CA GLY A 55 12.76 -34.91 -15.84
C GLY A 55 13.24 -36.20 -15.17
N ASP A 56 14.46 -36.22 -14.66
CA ASP A 56 15.06 -37.40 -14.04
C ASP A 56 14.86 -37.45 -12.51
N LEU A 57 14.24 -36.41 -11.94
CA LEU A 57 14.04 -36.31 -10.51
C LEU A 57 12.69 -36.91 -10.08
N SER A 58 12.76 -37.83 -9.11
CA SER A 58 11.53 -38.33 -8.48
C SER A 58 10.83 -37.23 -7.66
N ILE A 59 9.48 -37.29 -7.57
CA ILE A 59 8.67 -36.37 -6.76
C ILE A 59 9.14 -36.34 -5.30
N ALA A 60 9.52 -37.50 -4.75
CA ALA A 60 10.03 -37.60 -3.39
C ALA A 60 11.33 -36.81 -3.19
N ARG A 61 12.17 -36.70 -4.21
CA ARG A 61 13.41 -35.93 -4.18
C ARG A 61 13.17 -34.44 -4.36
N LEU A 62 12.11 -34.03 -5.07
CA LEU A 62 11.74 -32.63 -5.28
C LEU A 62 10.97 -32.03 -4.09
N SER A 63 10.27 -32.86 -3.31
CA SER A 63 9.44 -32.41 -2.17
C SER A 63 10.17 -31.48 -1.17
N PRO A 64 11.40 -31.77 -0.69
CA PRO A 64 12.10 -30.89 0.24
C PRO A 64 12.47 -29.54 -0.39
N TYR A 65 12.83 -29.51 -1.67
CA TYR A 65 13.12 -28.26 -2.38
C TYR A 65 11.88 -27.40 -2.54
N TRP A 66 10.74 -28.01 -2.80
CA TRP A 66 9.47 -27.32 -2.88
C TRP A 66 9.08 -26.68 -1.55
N ALA A 67 9.28 -27.37 -0.44
CA ALA A 67 9.02 -26.84 0.90
C ALA A 67 9.92 -25.63 1.22
N ARG A 68 11.22 -25.72 0.90
CA ARG A 68 12.19 -24.63 1.07
C ARG A 68 11.81 -23.41 0.23
N LEU A 69 11.46 -23.60 -1.04
CA LEU A 69 11.05 -22.53 -1.95
C LEU A 69 9.76 -21.86 -1.48
N ASN A 70 8.74 -22.61 -1.07
CA ASN A 70 7.50 -22.04 -0.53
C ASN A 70 7.75 -21.22 0.73
N LEU A 71 8.66 -21.65 1.58
CA LEU A 71 9.08 -20.88 2.75
C LEU A 71 9.74 -19.56 2.35
N ALA A 72 10.65 -19.58 1.38
CA ALA A 72 11.31 -18.38 0.87
C ALA A 72 10.31 -17.40 0.24
N LEU A 73 9.37 -17.91 -0.56
CA LEU A 73 8.28 -17.11 -1.15
C LEU A 73 7.38 -16.47 -0.08
N SER A 74 7.04 -17.21 0.98
CA SER A 74 6.22 -16.66 2.08
C SER A 74 6.94 -15.54 2.81
N LYS A 75 8.28 -15.63 2.97
CA LYS A 75 9.09 -14.55 3.52
C LYS A 75 9.06 -13.32 2.61
N ASP A 76 9.30 -13.50 1.31
CA ASP A 76 9.27 -12.41 0.35
C ASP A 76 7.89 -11.73 0.30
N GLN A 77 6.81 -12.50 0.28
CA GLN A 77 5.45 -11.98 0.33
C GLN A 77 5.21 -11.15 1.60
N TYR A 78 5.66 -11.63 2.76
CA TYR A 78 5.52 -10.89 4.01
C TYR A 78 6.23 -9.53 3.97
N LEU A 79 7.46 -9.47 3.44
CA LEU A 79 8.19 -8.22 3.29
C LEU A 79 7.42 -7.24 2.39
N GLU A 80 6.96 -7.73 1.24
CA GLU A 80 6.26 -6.93 0.25
C GLU A 80 4.91 -6.39 0.78
N GLU A 81 4.11 -7.26 1.41
CA GLU A 81 2.83 -6.87 2.01
C GLU A 81 3.02 -5.81 3.11
N THR A 82 4.02 -6.01 3.98
CA THR A 82 4.30 -5.10 5.09
C THR A 82 4.72 -3.72 4.58
N SER A 83 5.55 -3.69 3.54
CA SER A 83 5.97 -2.47 2.85
C SER A 83 4.77 -1.76 2.19
N LYS A 84 3.96 -2.49 1.42
CA LYS A 84 2.76 -1.96 0.76
C LYS A 84 1.75 -1.40 1.75
N MET A 85 1.51 -2.10 2.86
CA MET A 85 0.61 -1.60 3.91
C MET A 85 1.07 -0.27 4.48
N SER A 86 2.37 -0.08 4.71
CA SER A 86 2.91 1.19 5.22
C SER A 86 2.95 2.29 4.18
N PHE A 87 2.98 1.96 2.89
CA PHE A 87 2.82 2.96 1.84
C PHE A 87 1.39 3.49 1.75
N ILE A 88 0.38 2.61 1.91
CA ILE A 88 -1.03 3.00 1.89
C ILE A 88 -1.39 3.76 3.18
N ILE A 89 -1.06 3.19 4.34
CA ILE A 89 -1.30 3.77 5.67
C ILE A 89 0.04 3.81 6.40
N PRO A 90 0.72 4.97 6.45
CA PRO A 90 1.99 5.10 7.16
C PRO A 90 1.92 4.60 8.61
N GLY A 91 2.78 3.66 8.93
CA GLY A 91 2.78 2.99 10.24
C GLY A 91 2.13 1.61 10.28
N ALA A 92 1.27 1.25 9.32
CA ALA A 92 0.55 -0.03 9.36
C ALA A 92 1.48 -1.26 9.31
N GLY A 93 2.53 -1.22 8.50
CA GLY A 93 3.52 -2.29 8.44
C GLY A 93 4.36 -2.39 9.71
N GLN A 94 4.67 -1.27 10.36
CA GLN A 94 5.36 -1.26 11.64
C GLN A 94 4.50 -1.94 12.73
N PHE A 95 3.21 -1.66 12.77
CA PHE A 95 2.28 -2.38 13.65
C PHE A 95 2.28 -3.88 13.36
N LYS A 96 2.25 -4.27 12.07
CA LYS A 96 2.32 -5.68 11.65
C LYS A 96 3.63 -6.34 12.07
N ASN A 97 4.75 -5.60 12.12
CA ASN A 97 6.05 -6.07 12.61
C ASN A 97 6.16 -6.10 14.15
N GLY A 98 5.12 -5.68 14.88
CA GLY A 98 5.13 -5.56 16.34
C GLY A 98 5.84 -4.28 16.86
N ASP A 99 6.28 -3.38 15.98
CA ASP A 99 6.92 -2.10 16.36
C ASP A 99 5.87 -0.99 16.50
N THR A 100 5.11 -1.06 17.58
CA THR A 100 4.04 -0.10 17.86
C THR A 100 4.54 1.34 17.97
N SER A 101 5.73 1.54 18.53
CA SER A 101 6.29 2.89 18.71
C SER A 101 6.54 3.58 17.36
N LYS A 102 7.19 2.88 16.43
CA LYS A 102 7.41 3.40 15.08
C LYS A 102 6.09 3.53 14.32
N GLY A 103 5.17 2.58 14.49
CA GLY A 103 3.84 2.62 13.86
C GLY A 103 3.07 3.89 14.24
N VAL A 104 3.00 4.20 15.53
CA VAL A 104 2.37 5.45 16.03
C VAL A 104 3.12 6.67 15.51
N GLY A 105 4.45 6.64 15.50
CA GLY A 105 5.27 7.75 15.00
C GLY A 105 4.96 8.12 13.55
N PHE A 106 4.96 7.13 12.64
CA PHE A 106 4.65 7.36 11.23
C PHE A 106 3.19 7.78 10.99
N LEU A 107 2.24 7.16 11.70
CA LEU A 107 0.83 7.55 11.60
C LEU A 107 0.61 8.99 12.07
N SER A 108 1.21 9.38 13.18
CA SER A 108 1.11 10.75 13.71
C SER A 108 1.75 11.77 12.77
N LEU A 109 2.91 11.45 12.19
CA LEU A 109 3.58 12.30 11.21
C LEU A 109 2.70 12.49 9.96
N HIS A 110 2.13 11.40 9.42
CA HIS A 110 1.21 11.46 8.29
C HIS A 110 0.00 12.36 8.60
N LEU A 111 -0.66 12.16 9.73
CA LEU A 111 -1.80 12.98 10.14
C LEU A 111 -1.43 14.45 10.30
N ALA A 112 -0.24 14.76 10.86
CA ALA A 112 0.23 16.12 10.99
C ALA A 112 0.46 16.77 9.61
N VAL A 113 1.07 16.05 8.66
CA VAL A 113 1.29 16.55 7.29
C VAL A 113 -0.05 16.80 6.59
N VAL A 114 -0.98 15.84 6.63
CA VAL A 114 -2.30 15.98 5.99
C VAL A 114 -3.08 17.15 6.60
N THR A 115 -3.14 17.23 7.93
CA THR A 115 -3.86 18.31 8.62
C THR A 115 -3.22 19.66 8.33
N GLY A 116 -1.89 19.75 8.39
CA GLY A 116 -1.14 20.95 8.05
C GLY A 116 -1.37 21.40 6.61
N THR A 117 -1.40 20.46 5.66
CA THR A 117 -1.66 20.75 4.25
C THR A 117 -3.07 21.29 4.04
N LEU A 118 -4.08 20.64 4.60
CA LEU A 118 -5.48 21.08 4.49
C LEU A 118 -5.68 22.45 5.15
N THR A 119 -5.09 22.65 6.31
CA THR A 119 -5.14 23.94 7.03
C THR A 119 -4.46 25.04 6.20
N SER A 120 -3.28 24.79 5.67
CA SER A 120 -2.57 25.75 4.84
C SER A 120 -3.34 26.07 3.55
N PHE A 121 -3.88 25.04 2.89
CA PHE A 121 -4.74 25.21 1.72
C PHE A 121 -5.91 26.13 2.04
N TYR A 122 -6.64 25.86 3.13
CA TYR A 122 -7.80 26.66 3.55
C TYR A 122 -7.45 28.11 3.82
N PHE A 123 -6.40 28.39 4.59
CA PHE A 123 -6.03 29.76 4.94
C PHE A 123 -5.37 30.55 3.80
N LEU A 124 -4.86 29.86 2.78
CA LEU A 124 -4.31 30.49 1.58
C LEU A 124 -5.34 30.66 0.45
N LEU A 125 -6.56 30.14 0.61
CA LEU A 125 -7.67 30.48 -0.29
C LEU A 125 -8.04 31.97 -0.13
N PRO A 126 -8.54 32.63 -1.20
CA PRO A 126 -9.21 33.92 -1.09
C PRO A 126 -10.23 33.91 0.04
N SER A 127 -10.27 35.02 0.81
CA SER A 127 -11.02 35.04 2.08
C SER A 127 -12.54 34.84 1.91
N ASP A 128 -13.09 35.29 0.80
CA ASP A 128 -14.50 35.16 0.43
C ASP A 128 -14.90 33.75 -0.02
N LEU A 129 -13.94 32.90 -0.33
CA LEU A 129 -14.15 31.48 -0.65
C LEU A 129 -14.05 30.54 0.56
N ARG A 130 -13.75 31.07 1.74
CA ARG A 130 -13.65 30.26 2.96
C ARG A 130 -15.04 29.97 3.54
N PHE A 131 -15.17 28.81 4.21
CA PHE A 131 -16.42 28.34 4.82
C PHE A 131 -17.00 29.33 5.86
N ASP A 132 -16.19 30.21 6.44
CA ASP A 132 -16.62 31.23 7.37
C ASP A 132 -17.20 32.49 6.68
N ARG A 133 -17.10 32.57 5.36
CA ARG A 133 -17.55 33.71 4.56
C ARG A 133 -18.57 33.31 3.48
N LEU A 134 -18.39 32.18 2.84
CA LEU A 134 -19.27 31.64 1.82
C LEU A 134 -20.10 30.50 2.40
N ASP A 135 -21.42 30.66 2.40
CA ASP A 135 -22.34 29.62 2.89
C ASP A 135 -22.55 28.56 1.79
N TYR A 136 -21.69 27.56 1.74
CA TYR A 136 -21.75 26.48 0.77
C TYR A 136 -22.99 25.58 0.90
N PHE A 137 -23.72 25.65 2.02
CA PHE A 137 -24.87 24.78 2.28
C PHE A 137 -26.21 25.43 1.90
N ASN A 138 -26.31 26.76 2.01
CA ASN A 138 -27.57 27.49 1.78
C ASN A 138 -27.50 28.45 0.57
N ALA A 139 -26.29 28.83 0.12
CA ALA A 139 -26.18 29.66 -1.08
C ALA A 139 -26.57 28.90 -2.34
N SER A 140 -27.09 29.61 -3.35
CA SER A 140 -27.34 28.97 -4.63
C SER A 140 -26.06 28.54 -5.32
N PHE A 141 -26.15 27.47 -6.14
CA PHE A 141 -24.98 27.02 -6.91
C PHE A 141 -24.43 28.14 -7.81
N LYS A 142 -25.29 29.00 -8.31
CA LYS A 142 -24.92 30.16 -9.12
C LYS A 142 -24.05 31.13 -8.31
N ASP A 143 -24.48 31.51 -7.12
CA ASP A 143 -23.75 32.47 -6.28
C ASP A 143 -22.40 31.94 -5.87
N ILE A 144 -22.31 30.63 -5.58
CA ILE A 144 -21.03 29.95 -5.30
C ILE A 144 -20.12 30.02 -6.53
N ASN A 145 -20.65 29.68 -7.71
CA ASN A 145 -19.85 29.69 -8.95
C ASN A 145 -19.40 31.10 -9.32
N ASP A 146 -20.28 32.10 -9.22
CA ASP A 146 -19.95 33.50 -9.52
C ASP A 146 -18.84 34.01 -8.58
N THR A 147 -18.86 33.62 -7.29
CA THR A 147 -17.80 33.96 -6.33
C THR A 147 -16.46 33.30 -6.73
N TRP A 148 -16.49 32.03 -7.15
CA TRP A 148 -15.26 31.34 -7.62
C TRP A 148 -14.73 31.94 -8.92
N GLU A 149 -15.59 32.32 -9.88
CA GLU A 149 -15.20 32.90 -11.16
C GLU A 149 -14.71 34.36 -11.04
N ALA A 150 -15.03 35.04 -9.94
CA ALA A 150 -14.55 36.40 -9.68
C ALA A 150 -13.04 36.49 -9.46
N HIS A 151 -12.39 35.37 -9.13
CA HIS A 151 -10.96 35.28 -8.86
C HIS A 151 -10.15 34.84 -10.07
N SER A 152 -8.97 35.38 -10.21
CA SER A 152 -7.98 34.96 -11.22
C SER A 152 -7.22 33.70 -10.76
N LEU A 153 -6.60 32.96 -11.69
CA LEU A 153 -5.75 31.83 -11.35
C LEU A 153 -4.63 32.17 -10.35
N ASN A 154 -4.11 33.41 -10.43
CA ASN A 154 -3.04 33.87 -9.54
C ASN A 154 -3.46 33.92 -8.07
N ASP A 155 -4.75 34.16 -7.78
CA ASP A 155 -5.29 34.22 -6.44
C ASP A 155 -5.34 32.82 -5.79
N TYR A 156 -5.38 31.76 -6.60
CA TYR A 156 -5.36 30.37 -6.15
C TYR A 156 -3.96 29.76 -6.04
N LEU A 157 -2.94 30.36 -6.69
CA LEU A 157 -1.59 29.81 -6.73
C LEU A 157 -1.01 29.48 -5.33
N PRO A 158 -1.19 30.35 -4.29
CA PRO A 158 -0.68 30.03 -2.96
C PRO A 158 -1.32 28.78 -2.35
N SER A 159 -2.63 28.61 -2.47
CA SER A 159 -3.35 27.46 -1.93
C SER A 159 -3.03 26.17 -2.71
N ILE A 160 -2.99 26.24 -4.05
CA ILE A 160 -2.59 25.14 -4.92
C ILE A 160 -1.14 24.74 -4.62
N GLY A 161 -0.24 25.71 -4.48
CA GLY A 161 1.16 25.47 -4.14
C GLY A 161 1.31 24.76 -2.80
N ALA A 162 0.56 25.18 -1.77
CA ALA A 162 0.57 24.52 -0.47
C ALA A 162 0.06 23.07 -0.56
N MET A 163 -1.00 22.85 -1.34
CA MET A 163 -1.55 21.50 -1.54
C MET A 163 -0.58 20.58 -2.26
N LEU A 164 0.08 21.07 -3.32
CA LEU A 164 1.09 20.31 -4.06
C LEU A 164 2.31 20.00 -3.17
N ALA A 165 2.82 21.00 -2.44
CA ALA A 165 3.95 20.81 -1.54
C ALA A 165 3.62 19.81 -0.43
N GLY A 166 2.44 19.93 0.20
CA GLY A 166 1.99 19.01 1.23
C GLY A 166 1.82 17.57 0.71
N THR A 167 1.28 17.42 -0.51
CA THR A 167 1.14 16.10 -1.16
C THR A 167 2.51 15.46 -1.42
N LEU A 168 3.50 16.23 -1.88
CA LEU A 168 4.86 15.72 -2.10
C LEU A 168 5.53 15.31 -0.77
N ILE A 169 5.34 16.10 0.28
CA ILE A 169 5.83 15.75 1.62
C ILE A 169 5.16 14.46 2.12
N ASP A 170 3.84 14.32 1.96
CA ASP A 170 3.11 13.12 2.35
C ASP A 170 3.57 11.88 1.59
N LEU A 171 3.79 11.98 0.29
CA LEU A 171 4.38 10.90 -0.51
C LEU A 171 5.78 10.51 0.00
N GLY A 172 6.59 11.48 0.40
CA GLY A 172 7.89 11.24 1.04
C GLY A 172 7.76 10.45 2.35
N VAL A 173 6.80 10.83 3.20
CA VAL A 173 6.51 10.13 4.47
C VAL A 173 6.05 8.69 4.20
N ARG A 174 5.17 8.47 3.22
CA ARG A 174 4.70 7.14 2.82
C ARG A 174 5.83 6.25 2.31
N PHE A 175 6.68 6.81 1.46
CA PHE A 175 7.84 6.08 0.94
C PHE A 175 8.81 5.72 2.08
N TRP A 176 9.10 6.64 2.98
CA TRP A 176 9.96 6.38 4.14
C TRP A 176 9.35 5.31 5.06
N ALA A 177 8.07 5.44 5.41
CA ALA A 177 7.37 4.44 6.22
C ALA A 177 7.39 3.05 5.57
N SER A 178 7.21 2.97 4.25
CA SER A 178 7.27 1.73 3.48
C SER A 178 8.66 1.06 3.56
N GLN A 179 9.73 1.83 3.37
CA GLN A 179 11.11 1.31 3.45
C GLN A 179 11.47 0.84 4.87
N GLU A 180 11.07 1.61 5.88
CA GLU A 180 11.32 1.25 7.27
C GLU A 180 10.53 -0.01 7.68
N ALA A 181 9.29 -0.15 7.19
CA ALA A 181 8.47 -1.34 7.41
C ALA A 181 9.08 -2.59 6.75
N TYR A 182 9.59 -2.45 5.53
CA TYR A 182 10.33 -3.51 4.83
C TYR A 182 11.56 -3.96 5.61
N SER A 183 12.37 -3.01 6.05
CA SER A 183 13.59 -3.29 6.82
C SER A 183 13.27 -3.95 8.17
N GLY A 184 12.23 -3.50 8.85
CA GLY A 184 11.75 -4.11 10.09
C GLY A 184 11.24 -5.53 9.89
N ALA A 185 10.47 -5.77 8.82
CA ALA A 185 9.99 -7.10 8.44
C ALA A 185 11.16 -8.06 8.15
N ARG A 186 12.16 -7.57 7.40
CA ARG A 186 13.37 -8.34 7.12
C ARG A 186 14.11 -8.72 8.39
N ALA A 187 14.34 -7.76 9.28
CA ALA A 187 15.00 -8.01 10.57
C ALA A 187 14.22 -9.02 11.44
N ALA A 188 12.87 -8.96 11.42
CA ALA A 188 12.03 -9.90 12.14
C ALA A 188 12.14 -11.33 11.58
N VAL A 189 12.20 -11.48 10.25
CA VAL A 189 12.41 -12.77 9.58
C VAL A 189 13.79 -13.33 9.88
N GLU A 190 14.85 -12.50 9.77
CA GLU A 190 16.25 -12.92 10.00
C GLU A 190 16.52 -13.27 11.48
N SER A 191 15.87 -12.58 12.41
CA SER A 191 16.01 -12.86 13.85
C SER A 191 15.14 -14.03 14.36
N GLY A 192 14.33 -14.63 13.49
CA GLY A 192 13.42 -15.72 13.88
C GLY A 192 12.25 -15.27 14.78
N LYS A 193 12.01 -13.97 14.92
CA LYS A 193 10.83 -13.46 15.65
C LYS A 193 9.54 -13.70 14.90
N ALA A 194 9.61 -13.80 13.59
CA ALA A 194 8.49 -14.13 12.74
C ALA A 194 8.35 -15.65 12.68
N GLU A 195 7.39 -16.21 13.42
CA GLU A 195 7.08 -17.64 13.38
C GLU A 195 6.20 -17.97 12.17
N LEU A 196 6.62 -18.97 11.41
CA LEU A 196 5.83 -19.56 10.34
C LEU A 196 4.81 -20.51 10.95
N LYS A 197 3.54 -20.15 10.85
CA LYS A 197 2.46 -21.08 11.22
C LYS A 197 1.84 -21.66 9.96
N PRO A 198 1.64 -22.98 9.89
CA PRO A 198 0.88 -23.56 8.80
C PRO A 198 -0.57 -23.01 8.86
N VAL A 199 -1.01 -22.44 7.75
CA VAL A 199 -2.40 -21.98 7.58
C VAL A 199 -3.12 -23.00 6.72
N LEU A 200 -4.11 -23.67 7.34
CA LEU A 200 -4.99 -24.59 6.66
C LEU A 200 -6.26 -23.84 6.25
N GLY A 201 -6.52 -23.73 4.96
CA GLY A 201 -7.77 -23.20 4.44
C GLY A 201 -8.48 -24.24 3.57
N PRO A 202 -9.79 -24.08 3.29
CA PRO A 202 -10.52 -24.99 2.40
C PRO A 202 -9.89 -25.00 1.00
N GLY A 203 -9.15 -26.09 0.70
CA GLY A 203 -8.53 -26.29 -0.60
C GLY A 203 -7.11 -25.73 -0.76
N TYR A 204 -6.49 -25.16 0.30
CA TYR A 204 -5.08 -24.77 0.26
C TYR A 204 -4.36 -25.05 1.58
N LEU A 205 -3.08 -25.37 1.46
CA LEU A 205 -2.14 -25.48 2.57
C LEU A 205 -1.06 -24.44 2.32
N GLY A 206 -0.95 -23.47 3.23
CA GLY A 206 0.01 -22.38 3.14
C GLY A 206 0.72 -22.15 4.47
N PHE A 207 1.70 -21.25 4.48
CA PHE A 207 2.34 -20.78 5.68
C PHE A 207 2.01 -19.30 5.89
N GLY A 208 1.56 -18.95 7.08
CA GLY A 208 1.39 -17.58 7.53
C GLY A 208 2.49 -17.22 8.53
N LEU A 209 3.03 -16.00 8.44
CA LEU A 209 3.93 -15.45 9.46
C LEU A 209 3.09 -14.84 10.58
N SER A 210 3.35 -15.24 11.84
CA SER A 210 2.79 -14.63 13.04
C SER A 210 3.91 -14.20 13.97
N PHE A 211 3.64 -13.15 14.75
CA PHE A 211 4.53 -12.60 15.78
C PHE A 211 3.98 -12.85 17.15
#